data_2c8f53f49c4bf163fe5736b338058975
#
_entry.id   2c8f53f49c4bf163fe5736b338058975
#
_cell.length_a   1.000
_cell.length_b   1.000
_cell.length_c   1.000
_cell.angle_alpha   90.00
_cell.angle_beta   90.00
_cell.angle_gamma   90.00
#
_symmetry.space_group_name_H-M   'P 1'
#
loop_
_entity.id
_entity.type
_entity.pdbx_description
1 polymer ?
#
loop_
_entity_poly.entity_id
_entity_poly.type
_entity_poly.pdbx_seq_one_letter_code
_entity_poly.pdbx_strand_id
1 'polypeptide(L)'
;MKKTILFCILLVATKAFTQTIPANEVSLDQMLVNIDKTTVTSGIIYERVAPFTNLYNFNTKTNRNIADFILFKQALLEMYLGSNQSQFSSVETLTNNLNPILYDDASVYMGVLNTPFQSVNYNEENPSLGRLQYDETNFLFYASTNTSYPLFNSSFATVISPLKDVVKGDYISFNWASNFIFENTLNNTKKIKTLTVNYGTGIDYTVISNYVIVSATQQITYPDTGEKQLKFTVTYSDNSSLTTYAKIKYLKVVNDPLLRTMGSDPNCGSEFGLTKDEASTSDYAFQGYDEPYAFKGFIEYRIFYRTTATEKKMLKPIIVIDGFDPGDKRQVLPCDYEPLEYKVGESRAISDVMKYGVNIEKDLIKELQDKGYDVVIVNQPTYYIMTSPPYQIVPRGTGGSREIDGGGDYIERNGLNLVSLIQKINTELTTNSSTEKLVIVGPSMGGQISRYALAYMEKNNIPHNTRLWVSVDSPHLGANIPLGAQAEINLLKAAMIKQKIFMISNWDQ
;
A
#
# COMPACT_ATOMS: atom_id res chain seq x y z
N MET A 1 14.86 24.78 -25.98
CA MET A 1 15.72 25.15 -24.85
C MET A 1 15.14 24.72 -23.47
N LYS A 2 13.87 24.97 -23.11
CA LYS A 2 13.33 24.57 -21.78
C LYS A 2 13.31 23.04 -21.50
N LYS A 3 13.10 22.19 -22.52
CA LYS A 3 13.09 20.72 -22.36
C LYS A 3 14.48 20.10 -22.14
N THR A 4 15.52 20.72 -22.70
CA THR A 4 16.91 20.25 -22.56
C THR A 4 17.47 20.57 -21.17
N ILE A 5 17.05 21.68 -20.57
CA ILE A 5 17.47 22.08 -19.22
C ILE A 5 16.82 21.13 -18.17
N LEU A 6 15.56 20.73 -18.38
CA LEU A 6 14.88 19.78 -17.48
C LEU A 6 15.55 18.39 -17.52
N PHE A 7 15.99 17.95 -18.69
CA PHE A 7 16.71 16.69 -18.84
C PHE A 7 18.11 16.71 -18.19
N CYS A 8 18.80 17.83 -18.25
CA CYS A 8 20.10 18.02 -17.58
C CYS A 8 19.96 18.07 -16.05
N ILE A 9 18.88 18.67 -15.52
CA ILE A 9 18.61 18.70 -14.07
C ILE A 9 18.25 17.29 -13.57
N LEU A 10 17.50 16.50 -14.35
CA LEU A 10 17.21 15.10 -14.01
C LEU A 10 18.49 14.22 -14.02
N LEU A 11 19.39 14.44 -14.97
CA LEU A 11 20.69 13.72 -15.06
C LEU A 11 21.65 14.09 -13.92
N VAL A 12 21.61 15.32 -13.43
CA VAL A 12 22.38 15.75 -12.26
C VAL A 12 21.80 15.15 -10.98
N ALA A 13 20.46 15.10 -10.86
CA ALA A 13 19.80 14.47 -9.73
C ALA A 13 20.09 12.95 -9.66
N THR A 14 20.09 12.24 -10.81
CA THR A 14 20.39 10.81 -10.82
C THR A 14 21.87 10.51 -10.50
N LYS A 15 22.80 11.40 -10.84
CA LYS A 15 24.20 11.26 -10.40
C LYS A 15 24.38 11.52 -8.91
N ALA A 16 23.56 12.38 -8.28
CA ALA A 16 23.61 12.62 -6.85
C ALA A 16 23.17 11.41 -6.02
N PHE A 17 22.33 10.52 -6.57
CA PHE A 17 21.87 9.29 -5.88
C PHE A 17 22.73 8.05 -6.14
N THR A 18 23.70 8.10 -7.08
CA THR A 18 24.66 7.01 -7.33
C THR A 18 26.06 7.31 -6.83
N GLN A 19 26.27 8.42 -6.14
CA GLN A 19 27.54 8.65 -5.46
C GLN A 19 27.65 7.63 -4.32
N THR A 20 28.52 6.64 -4.50
CA THR A 20 29.23 6.04 -3.36
C THR A 20 29.68 7.20 -2.51
N ILE A 21 29.22 7.25 -1.26
CA ILE A 21 29.67 8.22 -0.24
C ILE A 21 31.19 8.26 -0.36
N PRO A 22 31.79 9.42 -0.66
CA PRO A 22 33.24 9.50 -0.74
C PRO A 22 33.81 8.97 0.58
N ALA A 23 34.85 8.14 0.51
CA ALA A 23 35.48 7.52 1.67
C ALA A 23 36.00 8.53 2.73
N ASN A 24 35.73 9.81 2.55
CA ASN A 24 36.17 10.93 3.39
C ASN A 24 35.03 11.80 3.94
N GLU A 25 33.75 11.35 3.93
CA GLU A 25 32.72 12.09 4.68
C GLU A 25 32.93 11.89 6.18
N VAL A 26 33.28 12.99 6.85
CA VAL A 26 33.46 13.03 8.30
C VAL A 26 32.08 12.93 8.94
N SER A 27 31.81 11.87 9.70
CA SER A 27 30.54 11.75 10.45
C SER A 27 30.43 12.81 11.54
N LEU A 28 29.19 13.14 11.96
CA LEU A 28 28.99 14.07 13.09
C LEU A 28 29.75 13.63 14.35
N ASP A 29 29.81 12.33 14.62
CA ASP A 29 30.53 11.80 15.79
C ASP A 29 32.04 12.01 15.69
N GLN A 30 32.60 12.02 14.49
CA GLN A 30 33.99 12.40 14.23
C GLN A 30 34.19 13.93 14.37
N MET A 31 33.25 14.74 13.88
CA MET A 31 33.27 16.19 14.06
C MET A 31 33.19 16.58 15.55
N LEU A 32 32.50 15.80 16.36
CA LEU A 32 32.33 16.02 17.79
C LEU A 32 33.35 15.25 18.66
N VAL A 33 34.50 14.81 18.12
CA VAL A 33 35.49 14.01 18.85
C VAL A 33 36.06 14.77 20.08
N ASN A 34 36.16 16.08 20.00
CA ASN A 34 36.68 16.95 21.07
C ASN A 34 35.61 17.47 22.03
N ILE A 35 34.36 17.02 21.87
CA ILE A 35 33.23 17.47 22.66
C ILE A 35 32.84 16.40 23.68
N ASP A 36 32.63 16.83 24.92
CA ASP A 36 32.12 15.96 25.98
C ASP A 36 30.66 15.57 25.70
N LYS A 37 30.48 14.32 25.31
CA LYS A 37 29.15 13.72 24.97
C LYS A 37 28.46 13.15 26.22
N THR A 38 29.07 13.16 27.41
CA THR A 38 28.41 12.69 28.65
C THR A 38 27.21 13.56 29.02
N THR A 39 27.17 14.79 28.50
CA THR A 39 26.04 15.71 28.66
C THR A 39 24.84 15.37 27.74
N VAL A 40 24.98 14.42 26.82
CA VAL A 40 23.88 13.90 25.96
C VAL A 40 23.07 12.88 26.77
N THR A 41 22.26 13.37 27.66
CA THR A 41 21.51 12.53 28.63
C THR A 41 20.36 11.74 28.00
N SER A 42 19.84 12.16 26.83
CA SER A 42 18.83 11.43 26.09
C SER A 42 19.40 10.26 25.25
N GLY A 43 20.73 10.22 25.05
CA GLY A 43 21.39 9.29 24.12
C GLY A 43 21.13 9.61 22.65
N ILE A 44 20.40 10.68 22.33
CA ILE A 44 20.01 11.06 20.97
C ILE A 44 20.60 12.44 20.63
N ILE A 45 21.37 12.51 19.53
CA ILE A 45 21.79 13.77 18.91
C ILE A 45 21.07 13.87 17.55
N TYR A 46 20.20 14.88 17.43
CA TYR A 46 19.29 14.99 16.28
C TYR A 46 20.02 15.23 14.95
N GLU A 47 21.13 15.97 14.97
CA GLU A 47 21.94 16.26 13.78
C GLU A 47 22.78 15.08 13.26
N ARG A 48 22.75 13.92 13.92
CA ARG A 48 23.30 12.68 13.33
C ARG A 48 22.57 12.26 12.07
N VAL A 49 21.38 12.81 11.85
CA VAL A 49 20.55 12.56 10.67
C VAL A 49 20.12 13.88 10.04
N ALA A 50 19.78 13.85 8.74
CA ALA A 50 19.10 14.98 8.12
C ALA A 50 17.66 15.07 8.66
N PRO A 51 17.24 16.15 9.32
CA PRO A 51 15.95 16.25 9.99
C PRO A 51 14.84 16.60 9.00
N PHE A 52 14.21 15.62 8.39
CA PHE A 52 13.10 15.82 7.46
C PHE A 52 11.77 16.08 8.15
N THR A 53 11.57 15.52 9.36
CA THR A 53 10.30 15.64 10.10
C THR A 53 10.14 16.93 10.87
N ASN A 54 11.22 17.67 11.11
CA ASN A 54 11.24 18.85 11.97
C ASN A 54 10.52 18.60 13.31
N LEU A 55 11.08 17.72 14.12
CA LEU A 55 10.49 17.29 15.40
C LEU A 55 10.25 18.41 16.40
N TYR A 56 10.88 19.57 16.22
CA TYR A 56 10.60 20.77 17.02
C TYR A 56 9.15 21.26 16.87
N ASN A 57 8.42 20.88 15.81
CA ASN A 57 7.00 21.17 15.68
C ASN A 57 6.15 20.34 16.65
N PHE A 58 6.66 19.22 17.17
CA PHE A 58 5.96 18.28 18.03
C PHE A 58 6.36 18.41 19.51
N ASN A 59 6.69 19.61 19.92
CA ASN A 59 6.93 19.97 21.30
C ASN A 59 5.83 20.89 21.84
N THR A 60 5.91 21.30 23.09
CA THR A 60 4.92 22.16 23.75
C THR A 60 4.83 23.60 23.21
N LYS A 61 5.63 23.98 22.22
CA LYS A 61 5.84 25.37 21.81
C LYS A 61 5.19 25.76 20.48
N THR A 62 4.76 24.82 19.65
CA THR A 62 4.25 25.12 18.30
C THR A 62 2.88 24.48 18.04
N ASN A 63 2.10 25.11 17.14
CA ASN A 63 0.78 24.64 16.72
C ASN A 63 0.79 23.89 15.36
N ARG A 64 1.98 23.61 14.79
CA ARG A 64 2.14 22.93 13.48
C ARG A 64 2.52 21.46 13.65
N ASN A 65 1.71 20.72 14.37
CA ASN A 65 2.00 19.36 14.80
C ASN A 65 0.94 18.37 14.34
N ILE A 66 0.73 18.31 13.02
CA ILE A 66 -0.15 17.33 12.40
C ILE A 66 0.69 16.20 11.84
N ALA A 67 0.49 14.98 12.33
CA ALA A 67 1.17 13.78 11.87
C ALA A 67 0.29 12.95 10.93
N ASP A 68 0.94 12.17 10.08
CA ASP A 68 0.41 11.02 9.37
C ASP A 68 1.36 9.83 9.53
N PHE A 69 1.01 8.69 8.99
CA PHE A 69 1.82 7.48 9.15
C PHE A 69 3.25 7.61 8.60
N ILE A 70 3.42 8.40 7.53
CA ILE A 70 4.73 8.60 6.92
C ILE A 70 5.62 9.44 7.82
N LEU A 71 5.09 10.58 8.27
CA LEU A 71 5.80 11.44 9.19
C LEU A 71 6.17 10.68 10.47
N PHE A 72 5.26 9.84 10.99
CA PHE A 72 5.52 9.02 12.16
C PHE A 72 6.71 8.07 11.96
N LYS A 73 6.73 7.35 10.80
CA LYS A 73 7.84 6.44 10.49
C LYS A 73 9.16 7.17 10.31
N GLN A 74 9.13 8.30 9.60
CA GLN A 74 10.30 9.12 9.40
C GLN A 74 10.82 9.64 10.77
N ALA A 75 9.93 10.10 11.64
CA ALA A 75 10.27 10.53 12.99
C ALA A 75 10.92 9.40 13.82
N LEU A 76 10.35 8.20 13.75
CA LEU A 76 10.89 7.02 14.42
C LEU A 76 12.28 6.66 13.88
N LEU A 77 12.46 6.71 12.55
CA LEU A 77 13.75 6.45 11.89
C LEU A 77 14.80 7.50 12.32
N GLU A 78 14.45 8.77 12.32
CA GLU A 78 15.35 9.84 12.72
C GLU A 78 15.79 9.68 14.17
N MET A 79 14.89 9.33 15.08
CA MET A 79 15.22 9.08 16.48
C MET A 79 16.08 7.82 16.64
N TYR A 80 15.79 6.75 15.90
CA TYR A 80 16.59 5.54 15.90
C TYR A 80 18.03 5.80 15.43
N LEU A 81 18.20 6.44 14.27
CA LEU A 81 19.52 6.75 13.71
C LEU A 81 20.28 7.82 14.50
N GLY A 82 19.57 8.77 15.12
CA GLY A 82 20.15 9.78 15.99
C GLY A 82 20.59 9.24 17.35
N SER A 83 20.10 8.04 17.73
CA SER A 83 20.40 7.41 19.02
C SER A 83 21.71 6.61 18.98
N ASN A 84 22.22 6.24 20.17
CA ASN A 84 23.28 5.24 20.33
C ASN A 84 22.71 3.84 20.12
N GLN A 85 22.16 3.55 18.99
CA GLN A 85 21.60 2.34 18.36
C GLN A 85 20.99 1.23 19.25
N SER A 86 21.45 1.03 20.48
CA SER A 86 20.94 -0.03 21.36
C SER A 86 19.75 0.38 22.25
N GLN A 87 19.27 1.63 22.14
CA GLN A 87 18.37 2.23 23.14
C GLN A 87 17.01 2.64 22.58
N PHE A 88 16.84 2.65 21.27
CA PHE A 88 15.58 3.05 20.64
C PHE A 88 15.09 2.00 19.64
N SER A 89 13.78 1.83 19.55
CA SER A 89 13.17 0.84 18.65
C SER A 89 13.35 1.23 17.19
N SER A 90 13.70 0.25 16.35
CA SER A 90 13.85 0.45 14.91
C SER A 90 12.51 0.50 14.18
N VAL A 91 12.52 1.01 12.94
CA VAL A 91 11.37 0.91 12.02
C VAL A 91 11.06 -0.55 11.70
N GLU A 92 12.06 -1.43 11.70
CA GLU A 92 11.88 -2.87 11.53
C GLU A 92 11.04 -3.48 12.68
N THR A 93 11.27 -3.05 13.93
CA THR A 93 10.44 -3.45 15.07
C THR A 93 8.99 -3.03 14.87
N LEU A 94 8.76 -1.79 14.42
CA LEU A 94 7.41 -1.31 14.07
C LEU A 94 6.80 -2.19 12.98
N THR A 95 7.57 -2.50 11.95
CA THR A 95 7.19 -3.37 10.84
C THR A 95 6.71 -4.72 11.32
N ASN A 96 7.55 -5.40 12.11
CA ASN A 96 7.27 -6.75 12.62
C ASN A 96 6.03 -6.77 13.53
N ASN A 97 5.81 -5.70 14.30
CA ASN A 97 4.62 -5.56 15.13
C ASN A 97 3.34 -5.35 14.32
N LEU A 98 3.43 -4.68 13.15
CA LEU A 98 2.29 -4.38 12.28
C LEU A 98 1.93 -5.56 11.37
N ASN A 99 2.90 -6.34 10.89
CA ASN A 99 2.67 -7.41 9.91
C ASN A 99 1.49 -8.33 10.22
N PRO A 100 1.29 -8.81 11.46
CA PRO A 100 0.16 -9.71 11.76
C PRO A 100 -1.22 -9.06 11.70
N ILE A 101 -1.28 -7.72 11.70
CA ILE A 101 -2.52 -6.95 11.92
C ILE A 101 -2.90 -6.01 10.78
N LEU A 102 -2.12 -6.01 9.70
CA LEU A 102 -2.33 -5.12 8.54
C LEU A 102 -3.56 -5.44 7.70
N TYR A 103 -4.11 -6.63 7.87
CA TYR A 103 -5.08 -7.19 6.95
C TYR A 103 -6.54 -6.83 7.25
N ASP A 104 -6.82 -6.15 8.36
CA ASP A 104 -8.15 -5.64 8.66
C ASP A 104 -8.30 -4.22 8.12
N ASP A 105 -9.08 -4.04 7.04
CA ASP A 105 -9.25 -2.75 6.37
C ASP A 105 -9.96 -1.70 7.23
N ALA A 106 -10.82 -2.12 8.17
CA ALA A 106 -11.55 -1.24 9.09
C ALA A 106 -10.77 -0.92 10.37
N SER A 107 -9.59 -1.52 10.58
CA SER A 107 -8.80 -1.39 11.81
C SER A 107 -7.51 -0.61 11.59
N VAL A 108 -7.14 0.19 12.58
CA VAL A 108 -5.88 0.92 12.62
C VAL A 108 -5.31 0.94 14.03
N TYR A 109 -4.01 0.67 14.15
CA TYR A 109 -3.29 0.89 15.40
C TYR A 109 -2.75 2.31 15.47
N MET A 110 -2.65 2.83 16.68
CA MET A 110 -2.14 4.17 16.95
C MET A 110 -0.70 4.07 17.44
N GLY A 111 0.21 4.74 16.74
CA GLY A 111 1.61 4.88 17.14
C GLY A 111 1.80 6.11 18.01
N VAL A 112 2.61 5.99 19.04
CA VAL A 112 3.05 7.08 19.91
C VAL A 112 4.57 7.09 19.98
N LEU A 113 5.19 8.16 19.52
CA LEU A 113 6.61 8.44 19.72
C LEU A 113 6.73 9.55 20.76
N ASN A 114 7.35 9.27 21.89
CA ASN A 114 7.47 10.17 23.02
C ASN A 114 8.92 10.18 23.52
N THR A 115 9.69 11.20 23.14
CA THR A 115 11.14 11.17 23.35
C THR A 115 11.77 12.52 23.62
N PRO A 116 12.65 12.65 24.64
CA PRO A 116 13.64 13.70 24.69
C PRO A 116 14.74 13.44 23.66
N PHE A 117 15.28 14.51 23.11
CA PHE A 117 16.46 14.50 22.25
C PHE A 117 17.30 15.75 22.46
N GLN A 118 18.52 15.74 21.97
CA GLN A 118 19.41 16.87 22.08
C GLN A 118 19.93 17.27 20.71
N SER A 119 20.26 18.53 20.55
CA SER A 119 20.83 19.12 19.35
C SER A 119 22.14 19.81 19.67
N VAL A 120 23.01 19.87 18.68
CA VAL A 120 24.30 20.59 18.77
C VAL A 120 24.03 22.08 19.01
N ASN A 121 24.58 22.66 20.08
CA ASN A 121 24.40 24.07 20.35
C ASN A 121 25.42 24.89 19.54
N TYR A 122 25.20 24.96 18.24
CA TYR A 122 25.97 25.74 17.27
C TYR A 122 25.09 26.77 16.59
N ASN A 123 25.59 27.96 16.43
CA ASN A 123 24.94 29.05 15.71
C ASN A 123 25.92 29.60 14.68
N GLU A 124 25.63 29.28 13.39
CA GLU A 124 26.47 29.70 12.28
C GLU A 124 26.45 31.19 12.01
N GLU A 125 25.28 31.83 12.17
CA GLU A 125 25.11 33.27 11.91
C GLU A 125 25.76 34.13 13.04
N ASN A 126 25.72 33.63 14.27
CA ASN A 126 26.33 34.32 15.41
C ASN A 126 26.99 33.32 16.40
N PRO A 127 28.25 32.94 16.16
CA PRO A 127 28.95 31.96 16.99
C PRO A 127 29.00 32.31 18.50
N SER A 128 28.84 33.59 18.87
CA SER A 128 28.81 34.02 20.28
C SER A 128 27.52 33.60 21.00
N LEU A 129 26.46 33.27 20.28
CA LEU A 129 25.18 32.77 20.80
C LEU A 129 25.15 31.24 20.95
N GLY A 130 26.15 30.55 20.39
CA GLY A 130 26.33 29.10 20.52
C GLY A 130 27.41 28.75 21.53
N ARG A 131 27.39 27.50 22.00
CA ARG A 131 28.45 26.93 22.86
C ARG A 131 29.56 26.28 22.03
N LEU A 132 29.24 25.81 20.82
CA LEU A 132 30.17 25.14 19.92
C LEU A 132 30.62 26.10 18.83
N GLN A 133 31.87 25.96 18.42
CA GLN A 133 32.48 26.63 17.26
C GLN A 133 32.95 25.57 16.28
N TYR A 134 32.76 25.81 15.01
CA TYR A 134 33.17 24.91 13.95
C TYR A 134 34.44 25.37 13.27
N ASP A 135 35.42 24.49 13.17
CA ASP A 135 36.66 24.68 12.44
C ASP A 135 36.50 24.04 11.05
N GLU A 136 36.33 24.87 10.02
CA GLU A 136 36.18 24.45 8.62
C GLU A 136 37.43 23.78 8.03
N THR A 137 38.61 24.06 8.61
CA THR A 137 39.88 23.50 8.11
C THR A 137 40.03 22.04 8.54
N ASN A 138 39.70 21.76 9.79
CA ASN A 138 39.83 20.40 10.36
C ASN A 138 38.51 19.61 10.40
N PHE A 139 37.40 20.23 10.04
CA PHE A 139 36.05 19.66 10.14
C PHE A 139 35.68 19.21 11.55
N LEU A 140 36.07 20.02 12.57
CA LEU A 140 35.86 19.67 13.98
C LEU A 140 35.10 20.76 14.73
N PHE A 141 34.31 20.35 15.72
CA PHE A 141 33.71 21.22 16.69
C PHE A 141 34.60 21.35 17.93
N TYR A 142 34.63 22.56 18.48
CA TYR A 142 35.30 22.91 19.73
C TYR A 142 34.35 23.64 20.67
N ALA A 143 34.47 23.39 21.95
CA ALA A 143 33.73 24.13 22.95
C ALA A 143 34.30 25.56 23.14
N SER A 144 33.46 26.58 22.98
CA SER A 144 33.86 27.95 23.28
C SER A 144 34.11 28.13 24.78
N THR A 145 34.80 29.18 25.14
CA THR A 145 35.05 29.55 26.57
C THR A 145 33.79 30.03 27.27
N ASN A 146 32.75 30.40 26.54
CA ASN A 146 31.48 30.86 27.10
C ASN A 146 30.68 29.69 27.70
N THR A 147 30.76 29.51 29.01
CA THR A 147 30.07 28.47 29.76
C THR A 147 28.61 28.80 30.08
N SER A 148 28.10 29.96 29.65
CA SER A 148 26.70 30.36 29.89
C SER A 148 25.70 29.50 29.08
N TYR A 149 26.15 28.82 28.02
CA TYR A 149 25.34 27.93 27.18
C TYR A 149 25.76 26.48 27.36
N PRO A 150 24.82 25.53 27.32
CA PRO A 150 25.13 24.09 27.32
C PRO A 150 25.79 23.68 26.01
N LEU A 151 26.55 22.57 26.00
CA LEU A 151 27.14 21.99 24.78
C LEU A 151 26.05 21.49 23.79
N PHE A 152 24.96 20.98 24.33
CA PHE A 152 23.82 20.50 23.59
C PHE A 152 22.54 21.12 24.13
N ASN A 153 21.67 21.55 23.21
CA ASN A 153 20.34 22.04 23.57
C ASN A 153 19.42 20.85 23.78
N SER A 154 18.68 20.81 24.87
CA SER A 154 17.69 19.79 25.16
C SER A 154 16.34 20.15 24.52
N SER A 155 15.70 19.22 23.89
CA SER A 155 14.38 19.32 23.30
C SER A 155 13.56 18.06 23.57
N PHE A 156 12.31 18.08 23.13
CA PHE A 156 11.36 17.00 23.36
C PHE A 156 10.34 16.95 22.22
N ALA A 157 9.87 15.78 21.87
CA ALA A 157 8.79 15.61 20.90
C ALA A 157 7.83 14.49 21.30
N THR A 158 6.53 14.72 21.05
CA THR A 158 5.50 13.68 21.08
C THR A 158 4.77 13.68 19.75
N VAL A 159 4.96 12.62 18.97
CA VAL A 159 4.28 12.40 17.69
C VAL A 159 3.29 11.26 17.88
N ILE A 160 2.02 11.51 17.58
CA ILE A 160 0.96 10.50 17.63
C ILE A 160 0.33 10.41 16.26
N SER A 161 0.21 9.20 15.73
CA SER A 161 -0.33 8.98 14.39
C SER A 161 -1.04 7.64 14.26
N PRO A 162 -2.09 7.55 13.43
CA PRO A 162 -2.52 6.27 12.89
C PRO A 162 -1.36 5.57 12.16
N LEU A 163 -1.22 4.27 12.34
CA LEU A 163 -0.19 3.45 11.68
C LEU A 163 -0.70 2.87 10.35
N LYS A 164 -1.54 3.61 9.67
CA LYS A 164 -2.13 3.30 8.37
C LYS A 164 -2.60 4.61 7.72
N ASP A 165 -2.41 4.77 6.42
CA ASP A 165 -2.80 6.01 5.73
C ASP A 165 -4.28 6.04 5.37
N VAL A 166 -4.85 4.88 5.03
CA VAL A 166 -6.24 4.74 4.57
C VAL A 166 -6.91 3.61 5.33
N VAL A 167 -8.11 3.86 5.80
CA VAL A 167 -8.99 2.85 6.42
C VAL A 167 -10.29 2.78 5.63
N LYS A 168 -10.77 1.54 5.36
CA LYS A 168 -11.99 1.28 4.59
C LYS A 168 -12.96 0.48 5.45
N GLY A 169 -14.24 0.87 5.47
CA GLY A 169 -15.27 0.13 6.21
C GLY A 169 -16.46 0.99 6.59
N ASP A 170 -17.39 0.42 7.33
CA ASP A 170 -18.55 1.14 7.89
C ASP A 170 -18.18 1.98 9.12
N TYR A 171 -17.06 1.64 9.75
CA TYR A 171 -16.47 2.31 10.91
C TYR A 171 -14.94 2.20 10.86
N ILE A 172 -14.26 2.96 11.70
CA ILE A 172 -12.85 2.75 12.01
C ILE A 172 -12.74 2.19 13.43
N SER A 173 -11.98 1.10 13.57
CA SER A 173 -11.56 0.57 14.87
C SER A 173 -10.17 1.10 15.20
N PHE A 174 -10.07 2.10 16.05
CA PHE A 174 -8.81 2.65 16.53
C PHE A 174 -8.29 1.80 17.70
N ASN A 175 -7.11 1.23 17.56
CA ASN A 175 -6.52 0.32 18.53
C ASN A 175 -5.25 0.92 19.17
N TRP A 176 -5.12 0.75 20.47
CA TRP A 176 -3.99 1.19 21.28
C TRP A 176 -3.34 0.01 21.95
N ALA A 177 -2.04 -0.15 21.75
CA ALA A 177 -1.28 -1.23 22.37
C ALA A 177 0.13 -0.75 22.75
N SER A 178 0.66 -1.30 23.83
CA SER A 178 1.96 -0.86 24.41
C SER A 178 3.13 -1.08 23.46
N ASN A 179 3.07 -2.07 22.58
CA ASN A 179 4.11 -2.33 21.58
C ASN A 179 4.18 -1.28 20.45
N PHE A 180 3.23 -0.34 20.39
CA PHE A 180 3.23 0.82 19.50
C PHE A 180 3.50 2.14 20.22
N ILE A 181 3.85 2.10 21.51
CA ILE A 181 4.31 3.25 22.28
C ILE A 181 5.83 3.19 22.36
N PHE A 182 6.49 4.11 21.66
CA PHE A 182 7.94 4.23 21.57
C PHE A 182 8.38 5.37 22.46
N GLU A 183 8.83 5.05 23.67
CA GLU A 183 9.36 6.00 24.64
C GLU A 183 10.85 5.83 24.82
N ASN A 184 11.57 6.93 24.89
CA ASN A 184 12.97 6.90 25.33
C ASN A 184 13.00 6.67 26.84
N THR A 185 13.66 5.60 27.25
CA THR A 185 13.80 5.26 28.67
C THR A 185 14.89 6.07 29.39
N LEU A 186 15.80 6.68 28.63
CA LEU A 186 16.87 7.50 29.18
C LEU A 186 16.37 8.92 29.47
N ASN A 187 16.48 9.32 30.70
CA ASN A 187 16.20 10.67 31.16
C ASN A 187 14.86 11.27 30.67
N ASN A 188 13.85 10.42 30.53
CA ASN A 188 12.51 10.84 30.13
C ASN A 188 11.74 11.41 31.33
N THR A 189 11.83 12.72 31.52
CA THR A 189 11.10 13.46 32.56
C THR A 189 9.64 13.74 32.16
N LYS A 190 9.25 13.45 30.90
CA LYS A 190 7.93 13.70 30.35
C LYS A 190 7.25 12.40 29.91
N LYS A 191 7.05 11.47 30.86
CA LYS A 191 6.23 10.27 30.59
C LYS A 191 4.77 10.67 30.42
N ILE A 192 4.08 10.02 29.49
CA ILE A 192 2.65 10.27 29.24
C ILE A 192 1.82 9.77 30.44
N LYS A 193 1.30 10.70 31.24
CA LYS A 193 0.43 10.42 32.39
C LYS A 193 -1.01 10.21 31.96
N THR A 194 -1.49 11.06 31.04
CA THR A 194 -2.84 10.99 30.49
C THR A 194 -2.82 11.30 29.00
N LEU A 195 -3.58 10.54 28.24
CA LEU A 195 -3.86 10.79 26.83
C LEU A 195 -5.35 10.78 26.58
N THR A 196 -5.88 11.87 26.05
CA THR A 196 -7.25 12.02 25.62
C THR A 196 -7.29 12.25 24.11
N VAL A 197 -8.22 11.59 23.43
CA VAL A 197 -8.33 11.61 21.96
C VAL A 197 -9.72 12.06 21.56
N ASN A 198 -9.77 13.05 20.66
CA ASN A 198 -10.96 13.36 19.87
C ASN A 198 -10.75 12.86 18.43
N TYR A 199 -11.58 11.94 18.02
CA TYR A 199 -11.51 11.33 16.69
C TYR A 199 -12.20 12.18 15.60
N GLY A 200 -12.39 13.49 15.83
CA GLY A 200 -13.08 14.38 14.90
C GLY A 200 -14.61 14.35 15.04
N THR A 201 -15.12 13.70 16.08
CA THR A 201 -16.57 13.58 16.36
C THR A 201 -17.06 14.61 17.39
N GLY A 202 -16.17 15.40 17.95
CA GLY A 202 -16.47 16.34 19.05
C GLY A 202 -16.49 15.69 20.44
N ILE A 203 -16.33 14.37 20.53
CA ILE A 203 -16.31 13.60 21.79
C ILE A 203 -14.87 13.26 22.15
N ASP A 204 -14.48 13.51 23.38
CA ASP A 204 -13.16 13.19 23.91
C ASP A 204 -13.19 11.84 24.65
N TYR A 205 -12.24 10.97 24.31
CA TYR A 205 -12.06 9.64 24.89
C TYR A 205 -10.74 9.56 25.63
N THR A 206 -10.73 9.15 26.89
CA THR A 206 -9.51 8.89 27.64
C THR A 206 -8.95 7.53 27.28
N VAL A 207 -7.74 7.50 26.71
CA VAL A 207 -7.04 6.29 26.28
C VAL A 207 -6.00 5.86 27.30
N ILE A 208 -5.21 6.81 27.81
CA ILE A 208 -4.22 6.56 28.88
C ILE A 208 -4.64 7.34 30.10
N SER A 209 -4.64 6.70 31.25
CA SER A 209 -4.84 7.32 32.56
C SER A 209 -3.85 6.72 33.55
N ASN A 210 -3.20 7.58 34.33
CA ASN A 210 -2.17 7.18 35.29
C ASN A 210 -1.13 6.20 34.67
N TYR A 211 -0.60 6.55 33.46
CA TYR A 211 0.42 5.77 32.74
C TYR A 211 -0.03 4.42 32.17
N VAL A 212 -1.32 4.12 32.23
CA VAL A 212 -1.88 2.82 31.78
C VAL A 212 -2.89 3.04 30.67
N ILE A 213 -2.90 2.19 29.65
CA ILE A 213 -3.96 2.16 28.64
C ILE A 213 -5.24 1.66 29.31
N VAL A 214 -6.25 2.51 29.37
CA VAL A 214 -7.57 2.21 29.98
C VAL A 214 -8.64 1.95 28.93
N SER A 215 -8.39 2.32 27.66
CA SER A 215 -9.26 2.03 26.52
C SER A 215 -8.39 1.57 25.35
N ALA A 216 -8.38 0.24 25.13
CA ALA A 216 -7.52 -0.37 24.10
C ALA A 216 -8.11 -0.26 22.68
N THR A 217 -9.43 -0.16 22.56
CA THR A 217 -10.12 -0.12 21.25
C THR A 217 -11.28 0.86 21.32
N GLN A 218 -11.42 1.69 20.27
CA GLN A 218 -12.54 2.60 20.10
C GLN A 218 -13.05 2.52 18.66
N GLN A 219 -14.30 2.15 18.47
CA GLN A 219 -14.96 2.17 17.16
C GLN A 219 -15.63 3.53 16.93
N ILE A 220 -15.35 4.12 15.76
CA ILE A 220 -15.89 5.41 15.34
C ILE A 220 -16.52 5.27 13.96
N THR A 221 -17.80 5.65 13.86
CA THR A 221 -18.51 5.74 12.59
C THR A 221 -18.53 7.18 12.11
N TYR A 222 -18.11 7.39 10.88
CA TYR A 222 -18.20 8.70 10.22
C TYR A 222 -19.33 8.69 9.17
N PRO A 223 -20.03 9.82 8.99
CA PRO A 223 -21.13 9.88 8.02
C PRO A 223 -20.67 9.76 6.58
N ASP A 224 -19.44 10.18 6.28
CA ASP A 224 -18.92 10.38 4.93
C ASP A 224 -17.44 9.96 4.79
N THR A 225 -17.06 9.65 3.56
CA THR A 225 -15.66 9.48 3.13
C THR A 225 -14.89 10.81 3.23
N GLY A 226 -13.59 10.73 3.47
CA GLY A 226 -12.70 11.89 3.45
C GLY A 226 -11.59 11.84 4.49
N GLU A 227 -10.75 12.86 4.50
CA GLU A 227 -9.71 13.02 5.50
C GLU A 227 -10.36 13.33 6.87
N LYS A 228 -9.95 12.59 7.90
CA LYS A 228 -10.38 12.78 9.28
C LYS A 228 -9.21 13.28 10.10
N GLN A 229 -9.41 14.39 10.79
CA GLN A 229 -8.43 14.96 11.70
C GLN A 229 -8.69 14.48 13.11
N LEU A 230 -7.66 13.93 13.73
CA LEU A 230 -7.64 13.48 15.11
C LEU A 230 -6.93 14.53 15.98
N LYS A 231 -7.44 14.79 17.18
CA LYS A 231 -6.83 15.67 18.15
C LYS A 231 -6.44 14.88 19.39
N PHE A 232 -5.22 15.05 19.84
CA PHE A 232 -4.68 14.40 21.03
C PHE A 232 -4.33 15.46 22.07
N THR A 233 -4.77 15.25 23.30
CA THR A 233 -4.37 16.05 24.45
C THR A 233 -3.58 15.16 25.40
N VAL A 234 -2.30 15.47 25.55
CA VAL A 234 -1.35 14.71 26.37
C VAL A 234 -1.05 15.51 27.62
N THR A 235 -1.10 14.88 28.80
CA THR A 235 -0.57 15.43 30.05
C THR A 235 0.59 14.55 30.51
N TYR A 236 1.70 15.16 30.84
CA TYR A 236 2.93 14.48 31.24
C TYR A 236 3.08 14.35 32.76
N SER A 237 4.07 13.59 33.19
CA SER A 237 4.44 13.38 34.61
C SER A 237 4.80 14.66 35.35
N ASP A 238 5.32 15.68 34.67
CA ASP A 238 5.60 17.02 35.18
C ASP A 238 4.38 17.94 35.19
N ASN A 239 3.18 17.43 34.89
CA ASN A 239 1.92 18.13 34.72
C ASN A 239 1.88 19.18 33.59
N SER A 240 2.89 19.27 32.76
CA SER A 240 2.80 20.03 31.51
C SER A 240 1.88 19.29 30.52
N SER A 241 1.35 20.01 29.52
CA SER A 241 0.45 19.43 28.53
C SER A 241 0.85 19.81 27.11
N LEU A 242 0.46 18.97 26.15
CA LEU A 242 0.61 19.17 24.71
C LEU A 242 -0.69 18.83 24.02
N THR A 243 -1.07 19.64 23.05
CA THR A 243 -2.09 19.26 22.06
C THR A 243 -1.40 19.01 20.73
N THR A 244 -1.59 17.82 20.15
CA THR A 244 -1.07 17.42 18.85
C THR A 244 -2.17 16.81 17.99
N TYR A 245 -1.94 16.69 16.69
CA TYR A 245 -2.93 16.26 15.74
C TYR A 245 -2.37 15.19 14.83
N ALA A 246 -3.28 14.39 14.28
CA ALA A 246 -2.97 13.51 13.15
C ALA A 246 -4.14 13.50 12.16
N LYS A 247 -3.87 12.93 10.99
CA LYS A 247 -4.86 12.74 9.94
C LYS A 247 -4.84 11.32 9.41
N ILE A 248 -6.00 10.87 8.96
CA ILE A 248 -6.20 9.57 8.30
C ILE A 248 -7.27 9.70 7.23
N LYS A 249 -7.08 9.05 6.11
CA LYS A 249 -8.10 8.98 5.07
C LYS A 249 -9.08 7.85 5.39
N TYR A 250 -10.36 8.17 5.50
CA TYR A 250 -11.44 7.22 5.68
C TYR A 250 -12.23 7.06 4.39
N LEU A 251 -12.42 5.83 3.97
CA LEU A 251 -13.27 5.45 2.87
C LEU A 251 -14.44 4.66 3.42
N LYS A 252 -15.59 5.34 3.49
CA LYS A 252 -16.83 4.68 3.89
C LYS A 252 -17.24 3.70 2.80
N VAL A 253 -17.41 2.47 3.19
CA VAL A 253 -17.86 1.43 2.29
C VAL A 253 -19.34 1.19 2.55
N VAL A 254 -20.15 1.40 1.53
CA VAL A 254 -21.53 0.97 1.53
C VAL A 254 -21.51 -0.54 1.30
N ASN A 255 -22.25 -1.31 2.09
CA ASN A 255 -22.42 -2.76 1.88
C ASN A 255 -22.91 -3.00 0.44
N ASP A 256 -21.98 -3.34 -0.44
CA ASP A 256 -22.26 -3.68 -1.80
C ASP A 256 -22.15 -5.20 -1.94
N PRO A 257 -23.14 -5.91 -2.53
CA PRO A 257 -23.03 -7.35 -2.71
C PRO A 257 -21.75 -7.67 -3.49
N LEU A 258 -21.09 -8.78 -3.15
CA LEU A 258 -19.89 -9.34 -3.81
C LEU A 258 -20.01 -9.41 -5.32
N LEU A 259 -21.19 -9.74 -5.76
CA LEU A 259 -21.59 -9.64 -7.14
C LEU A 259 -22.11 -8.23 -7.30
N ARG A 260 -21.35 -7.38 -7.99
CA ARG A 260 -21.97 -6.27 -8.69
C ARG A 260 -23.23 -6.87 -9.31
N THR A 261 -24.39 -6.25 -9.10
CA THR A 261 -25.59 -6.65 -9.80
C THR A 261 -25.30 -6.47 -11.28
N MET A 262 -24.74 -7.53 -11.88
CA MET A 262 -24.38 -7.55 -13.27
C MET A 262 -25.69 -7.38 -14.04
N GLY A 263 -25.87 -6.20 -14.66
CA GLY A 263 -27.00 -5.98 -15.53
C GLY A 263 -28.07 -5.02 -15.03
N SER A 264 -27.72 -3.96 -14.31
CA SER A 264 -28.67 -2.85 -14.06
C SER A 264 -29.01 -2.06 -15.33
N ASP A 265 -28.09 -2.01 -16.31
CA ASP A 265 -28.37 -1.46 -17.64
C ASP A 265 -28.68 -2.62 -18.65
N PRO A 266 -29.93 -2.80 -19.03
CA PRO A 266 -30.33 -3.87 -19.99
C PRO A 266 -29.71 -3.69 -21.38
N ASN A 267 -29.16 -2.51 -21.69
CA ASN A 267 -28.53 -2.22 -22.98
C ASN A 267 -27.01 -2.40 -22.96
N CYS A 268 -26.40 -2.62 -21.80
CA CYS A 268 -24.96 -2.81 -21.70
C CYS A 268 -24.47 -4.03 -22.46
N GLY A 269 -23.70 -3.80 -23.54
CA GLY A 269 -23.18 -4.87 -24.41
C GLY A 269 -24.21 -5.50 -25.33
N SER A 270 -25.38 -4.87 -25.54
CA SER A 270 -26.43 -5.34 -26.43
C SER A 270 -25.97 -5.47 -27.89
N GLU A 271 -24.94 -4.73 -28.29
CA GLU A 271 -24.31 -4.78 -29.61
C GLU A 271 -23.66 -6.11 -29.94
N PHE A 272 -23.35 -6.94 -28.94
CA PHE A 272 -22.75 -8.26 -29.11
C PHE A 272 -23.76 -9.41 -29.16
N GLY A 273 -25.05 -9.13 -29.12
CA GLY A 273 -26.10 -10.15 -29.12
C GLY A 273 -26.20 -10.89 -27.79
N LEU A 274 -26.26 -12.24 -27.83
CA LEU A 274 -26.37 -13.05 -26.61
C LEU A 274 -25.09 -13.00 -25.80
N THR A 275 -25.19 -12.53 -24.56
CA THR A 275 -24.08 -12.51 -23.59
C THR A 275 -24.49 -13.10 -22.24
N LYS A 276 -23.52 -13.54 -21.46
CA LYS A 276 -23.73 -14.02 -20.10
C LYS A 276 -22.55 -13.56 -19.21
N ASP A 277 -22.87 -12.94 -18.11
CA ASP A 277 -21.90 -12.52 -17.12
C ASP A 277 -21.90 -13.50 -15.96
N GLU A 278 -20.72 -13.86 -15.52
CA GLU A 278 -20.51 -14.77 -14.42
C GLU A 278 -19.31 -14.38 -13.56
N ALA A 279 -19.35 -14.79 -12.30
CA ALA A 279 -18.25 -14.72 -11.38
C ALA A 279 -18.01 -16.10 -10.75
N SER A 280 -16.77 -16.36 -10.34
CA SER A 280 -16.40 -17.64 -9.76
C SER A 280 -15.28 -17.51 -8.75
N THR A 281 -15.48 -18.17 -7.60
CA THR A 281 -14.39 -18.43 -6.65
C THR A 281 -13.58 -19.62 -7.12
N SER A 282 -12.26 -19.56 -6.99
CA SER A 282 -11.38 -20.68 -7.28
C SER A 282 -11.69 -21.90 -6.40
N ASP A 283 -11.52 -23.09 -6.93
CA ASP A 283 -11.53 -24.32 -6.14
C ASP A 283 -10.26 -24.51 -5.32
N TYR A 284 -9.19 -23.84 -5.70
CA TYR A 284 -7.85 -23.97 -5.16
C TYR A 284 -7.49 -22.73 -4.32
N ALA A 285 -6.91 -22.96 -3.14
CA ALA A 285 -6.35 -21.91 -2.32
C ALA A 285 -4.84 -21.76 -2.60
N PHE A 286 -4.34 -20.55 -2.54
CA PHE A 286 -2.90 -20.23 -2.65
C PHE A 286 -2.50 -19.31 -1.52
N GLN A 287 -1.31 -19.55 -0.94
CA GLN A 287 -0.69 -18.67 0.02
C GLN A 287 0.44 -17.93 -0.68
N GLY A 288 0.34 -16.61 -0.74
CA GLY A 288 1.40 -15.74 -1.24
C GLY A 288 2.66 -15.82 -0.37
N TYR A 289 3.81 -15.45 -0.93
CA TYR A 289 5.11 -15.57 -0.25
C TYR A 289 5.21 -14.71 1.01
N ASP A 290 4.48 -13.61 1.06
CA ASP A 290 4.40 -12.66 2.18
C ASP A 290 3.05 -12.71 2.92
N GLU A 291 2.20 -13.69 2.63
CA GLU A 291 0.89 -13.84 3.24
C GLU A 291 0.89 -14.86 4.37
N PRO A 292 0.16 -14.59 5.47
CA PRO A 292 0.15 -15.48 6.63
C PRO A 292 -0.71 -16.73 6.44
N TYR A 293 -1.58 -16.77 5.41
CA TYR A 293 -2.51 -17.87 5.17
C TYR A 293 -2.88 -18.01 3.69
N ALA A 294 -3.27 -19.23 3.31
CA ALA A 294 -3.80 -19.52 2.00
C ALA A 294 -5.29 -19.15 1.90
N PHE A 295 -5.72 -18.62 0.76
CA PHE A 295 -7.13 -18.40 0.46
C PHE A 295 -7.40 -18.57 -1.04
N LYS A 296 -8.68 -18.70 -1.38
CA LYS A 296 -9.17 -18.89 -2.74
C LYS A 296 -9.30 -17.53 -3.42
N GLY A 297 -8.84 -17.45 -4.67
CA GLY A 297 -9.01 -16.27 -5.50
C GLY A 297 -10.40 -16.17 -6.13
N PHE A 298 -10.64 -15.06 -6.82
CA PHE A 298 -11.91 -14.72 -7.44
C PHE A 298 -11.71 -14.15 -8.83
N ILE A 299 -12.60 -14.47 -9.76
CA ILE A 299 -12.62 -13.97 -11.14
C ILE A 299 -14.02 -13.59 -11.57
N GLU A 300 -14.09 -12.64 -12.48
CA GLU A 300 -15.27 -12.30 -13.26
C GLU A 300 -15.02 -12.64 -14.73
N TYR A 301 -16.04 -13.02 -15.45
CA TYR A 301 -15.91 -13.23 -16.88
C TYR A 301 -17.23 -13.02 -17.60
N ARG A 302 -17.13 -12.56 -18.86
CA ARG A 302 -18.26 -12.39 -19.78
C ARG A 302 -18.12 -13.33 -20.94
N ILE A 303 -19.20 -14.01 -21.29
CA ILE A 303 -19.32 -14.87 -22.46
C ILE A 303 -20.09 -14.11 -23.54
N PHE A 304 -19.46 -13.94 -24.68
CA PHE A 304 -20.07 -13.43 -25.92
C PHE A 304 -20.31 -14.61 -26.82
N TYR A 305 -21.58 -15.04 -26.94
CA TYR A 305 -21.90 -16.21 -27.73
C TYR A 305 -21.77 -15.90 -29.21
N ARG A 306 -21.41 -16.89 -30.03
CA ARG A 306 -21.33 -16.78 -31.49
C ARG A 306 -22.59 -16.15 -32.09
N THR A 307 -22.48 -15.43 -33.19
CA THR A 307 -23.63 -14.73 -33.84
C THR A 307 -24.77 -15.65 -34.23
N THR A 308 -24.50 -16.91 -34.49
CA THR A 308 -25.52 -17.94 -34.82
C THR A 308 -26.17 -18.56 -33.59
N ALA A 309 -25.80 -18.16 -32.38
CA ALA A 309 -26.40 -18.71 -31.16
C ALA A 309 -27.83 -18.20 -30.98
N THR A 310 -28.76 -19.10 -30.74
CA THR A 310 -30.15 -18.80 -30.39
C THR A 310 -30.44 -19.01 -28.91
N GLU A 311 -29.48 -19.59 -28.18
CA GLU A 311 -29.52 -19.85 -26.76
C GLU A 311 -28.13 -19.65 -26.13
N LYS A 312 -28.06 -19.39 -24.82
CA LYS A 312 -26.83 -19.23 -24.09
C LYS A 312 -26.13 -20.56 -23.80
N LYS A 313 -25.63 -21.19 -24.90
CA LYS A 313 -25.02 -22.51 -24.90
C LYS A 313 -23.63 -22.43 -25.52
N MET A 314 -22.60 -22.65 -24.74
CA MET A 314 -21.21 -22.62 -25.20
C MET A 314 -20.87 -23.88 -26.01
N LEU A 315 -20.29 -23.70 -27.18
CA LEU A 315 -19.90 -24.83 -28.08
C LEU A 315 -18.46 -24.75 -28.55
N LYS A 316 -17.89 -23.53 -28.77
CA LYS A 316 -16.56 -23.36 -29.36
C LYS A 316 -15.83 -22.17 -28.69
N PRO A 317 -15.31 -22.37 -27.46
CA PRO A 317 -14.79 -21.29 -26.67
C PRO A 317 -13.39 -20.81 -27.08
N ILE A 318 -13.22 -19.50 -27.01
CA ILE A 318 -11.93 -18.82 -26.94
C ILE A 318 -11.88 -17.98 -25.67
N ILE A 319 -10.91 -18.23 -24.82
CA ILE A 319 -10.74 -17.54 -23.54
C ILE A 319 -9.67 -16.47 -23.73
N VAL A 320 -10.00 -15.23 -23.41
CA VAL A 320 -9.08 -14.09 -23.40
C VAL A 320 -8.94 -13.61 -21.98
N ILE A 321 -7.71 -13.58 -21.47
CA ILE A 321 -7.41 -13.26 -20.08
C ILE A 321 -6.82 -11.85 -20.03
N ASP A 322 -7.33 -10.99 -19.17
CA ASP A 322 -6.77 -9.64 -19.03
C ASP A 322 -5.32 -9.68 -18.46
N GLY A 323 -4.58 -8.62 -18.72
CA GLY A 323 -3.21 -8.43 -18.27
C GLY A 323 -3.12 -7.83 -16.86
N PHE A 324 -1.97 -7.24 -16.54
CA PHE A 324 -1.76 -6.50 -15.30
C PHE A 324 -2.68 -5.26 -15.24
N ASP A 325 -3.54 -5.21 -14.24
CA ASP A 325 -4.53 -4.14 -14.05
C ASP A 325 -4.75 -3.78 -12.59
N PRO A 326 -3.74 -3.22 -11.89
CA PRO A 326 -3.88 -2.85 -10.50
C PRO A 326 -4.96 -1.77 -10.30
N GLY A 327 -5.85 -2.04 -9.34
CA GLY A 327 -6.99 -1.17 -9.04
C GLY A 327 -8.20 -1.38 -9.94
N ASP A 328 -8.24 -2.51 -10.71
CA ASP A 328 -9.43 -2.96 -11.47
C ASP A 328 -10.00 -1.87 -12.40
N LYS A 329 -9.13 -1.26 -13.21
CA LYS A 329 -9.48 -0.16 -14.12
C LYS A 329 -10.15 -0.65 -15.40
N ARG A 330 -9.89 -1.89 -15.81
CA ARG A 330 -10.55 -2.56 -16.91
C ARG A 330 -11.52 -3.58 -16.35
N GLN A 331 -12.70 -3.68 -16.94
CA GLN A 331 -13.79 -4.50 -16.42
C GLN A 331 -14.52 -5.23 -17.51
N VAL A 332 -15.17 -6.33 -17.14
CA VAL A 332 -16.04 -7.04 -18.09
C VAL A 332 -17.28 -6.23 -18.46
N LEU A 333 -17.75 -5.37 -17.54
CA LEU A 333 -18.92 -4.49 -17.69
C LEU A 333 -18.68 -3.10 -17.09
N PRO A 334 -18.25 -2.11 -17.86
CA PRO A 334 -18.03 -0.76 -17.33
C PRO A 334 -19.34 0.00 -17.03
N CYS A 335 -20.48 -0.43 -17.61
CA CYS A 335 -21.76 0.26 -17.47
C CYS A 335 -22.37 0.16 -16.06
N ASP A 336 -21.96 -0.84 -15.27
CA ASP A 336 -22.50 -1.10 -13.93
C ASP A 336 -21.54 -0.64 -12.83
N TYR A 337 -20.47 0.05 -13.20
CA TYR A 337 -19.43 0.44 -12.26
C TYR A 337 -19.46 1.94 -11.96
N GLU A 338 -19.83 2.30 -10.74
CA GLU A 338 -19.50 3.60 -10.17
C GLU A 338 -18.27 3.43 -9.26
N PRO A 339 -17.07 3.80 -9.71
CA PRO A 339 -15.89 3.76 -8.87
C PRO A 339 -16.03 4.82 -7.77
N LEU A 340 -15.95 4.40 -6.53
CA LEU A 340 -15.97 5.30 -5.37
C LEU A 340 -14.75 6.26 -5.33
N GLU A 341 -13.74 6.03 -6.16
CA GLU A 341 -12.47 6.78 -6.14
C GLU A 341 -12.02 7.31 -7.52
N TYR A 342 -12.65 6.90 -8.62
CA TYR A 342 -12.24 7.32 -9.96
C TYR A 342 -13.26 8.27 -10.58
N LYS A 343 -12.77 9.25 -11.33
CA LYS A 343 -13.63 10.14 -12.10
C LYS A 343 -14.42 9.33 -13.12
N VAL A 344 -15.71 9.60 -13.23
CA VAL A 344 -16.56 9.05 -14.29
C VAL A 344 -15.83 9.17 -15.63
N GLY A 345 -15.60 8.04 -16.32
CA GLY A 345 -14.95 7.96 -17.63
C GLY A 345 -13.53 7.39 -17.65
N GLU A 346 -12.95 6.99 -16.50
CA GLU A 346 -11.61 6.35 -16.46
C GLU A 346 -11.64 4.82 -16.54
N SER A 347 -12.76 4.17 -16.25
CA SER A 347 -12.92 2.72 -16.43
C SER A 347 -13.20 2.38 -17.89
N ARG A 348 -12.56 1.33 -18.39
CA ARG A 348 -12.79 0.80 -19.74
C ARG A 348 -13.33 -0.62 -19.68
N ALA A 349 -14.23 -0.96 -20.63
CA ALA A 349 -14.51 -2.35 -20.87
C ALA A 349 -13.25 -3.03 -21.44
N ILE A 350 -12.98 -4.28 -21.02
CA ILE A 350 -11.94 -5.10 -21.66
C ILE A 350 -12.26 -5.29 -23.15
N SER A 351 -13.56 -5.37 -23.51
CA SER A 351 -14.00 -5.41 -24.90
C SER A 351 -13.55 -4.20 -25.71
N ASP A 352 -13.44 -3.01 -25.12
CA ASP A 352 -13.01 -1.81 -25.84
C ASP A 352 -11.53 -1.86 -26.24
N VAL A 353 -10.68 -2.56 -25.49
CA VAL A 353 -9.27 -2.74 -25.87
C VAL A 353 -9.09 -3.80 -26.95
N MET A 354 -10.14 -4.54 -27.30
CA MET A 354 -10.14 -5.49 -28.40
C MET A 354 -10.58 -4.87 -29.73
N LYS A 355 -10.90 -3.57 -29.74
CA LYS A 355 -11.17 -2.82 -30.97
C LYS A 355 -9.86 -2.39 -31.63
N TYR A 356 -9.78 -2.43 -32.94
CA TYR A 356 -8.56 -2.15 -33.68
C TYR A 356 -8.87 -1.51 -35.06
N GLY A 357 -7.85 -0.93 -35.70
CA GLY A 357 -7.93 -0.25 -36.99
C GLY A 357 -7.77 1.26 -36.88
N VAL A 358 -7.23 1.90 -37.94
CA VAL A 358 -6.91 3.33 -37.91
C VAL A 358 -8.03 4.16 -38.53
N ASN A 359 -8.64 3.68 -39.63
CA ASN A 359 -9.66 4.41 -40.38
C ASN A 359 -11.06 3.77 -40.30
N ILE A 360 -11.12 2.49 -39.96
CA ILE A 360 -12.34 1.73 -39.78
C ILE A 360 -12.14 0.94 -38.52
N GLU A 361 -12.93 1.26 -37.52
CA GLU A 361 -12.92 0.51 -36.26
C GLU A 361 -13.43 -0.92 -36.52
N LYS A 362 -12.61 -1.88 -36.14
CA LYS A 362 -12.92 -3.30 -36.17
C LYS A 362 -13.00 -3.82 -34.75
N ASP A 363 -13.89 -4.75 -34.52
CA ASP A 363 -14.11 -5.40 -33.24
C ASP A 363 -13.73 -6.86 -33.30
N LEU A 364 -12.66 -7.24 -32.62
CA LEU A 364 -12.16 -8.62 -32.65
C LEU A 364 -13.14 -9.58 -32.01
N ILE A 365 -13.92 -9.20 -31.00
CA ILE A 365 -14.94 -10.05 -30.39
C ILE A 365 -15.99 -10.42 -31.47
N LYS A 366 -16.49 -9.40 -32.16
CA LYS A 366 -17.50 -9.59 -33.20
C LYS A 366 -17.00 -10.43 -34.36
N GLU A 367 -15.77 -10.22 -34.80
CA GLU A 367 -15.15 -11.04 -35.83
C GLU A 367 -14.99 -12.50 -35.40
N LEU A 368 -14.68 -12.76 -34.14
CA LEU A 368 -14.62 -14.15 -33.64
C LEU A 368 -16.00 -14.77 -33.48
N GLN A 369 -17.00 -13.99 -33.00
CA GLN A 369 -18.40 -14.47 -32.97
C GLN A 369 -18.91 -14.87 -34.35
N ASP A 370 -18.62 -14.07 -35.40
CA ASP A 370 -19.01 -14.33 -36.81
C ASP A 370 -18.30 -15.56 -37.35
N LYS A 371 -17.13 -15.93 -36.84
CA LYS A 371 -16.41 -17.17 -37.14
C LYS A 371 -16.88 -18.35 -36.30
N GLY A 372 -17.95 -18.18 -35.53
CA GLY A 372 -18.58 -19.22 -34.74
C GLY A 372 -17.94 -19.52 -33.40
N TYR A 373 -17.09 -18.61 -32.87
CA TYR A 373 -16.53 -18.75 -31.53
C TYR A 373 -17.45 -18.16 -30.49
N ASP A 374 -17.47 -18.76 -29.31
CA ASP A 374 -17.98 -18.20 -28.07
C ASP A 374 -16.80 -17.57 -27.35
N VAL A 375 -16.76 -16.23 -27.23
CA VAL A 375 -15.62 -15.50 -26.67
C VAL A 375 -15.84 -15.30 -25.18
N VAL A 376 -14.90 -15.76 -24.37
CA VAL A 376 -14.91 -15.62 -22.90
C VAL A 376 -13.83 -14.63 -22.50
N ILE A 377 -14.23 -13.46 -22.04
CA ILE A 377 -13.30 -12.45 -21.50
C ILE A 377 -13.24 -12.59 -20.00
N VAL A 378 -12.03 -12.68 -19.47
CA VAL A 378 -11.76 -12.92 -18.05
C VAL A 378 -11.07 -11.71 -17.44
N ASN A 379 -11.64 -11.23 -16.34
CA ASN A 379 -11.09 -10.18 -15.46
C ASN A 379 -10.70 -10.78 -14.11
N GLN A 380 -9.64 -10.22 -13.51
CA GLN A 380 -9.25 -10.44 -12.13
C GLN A 380 -9.66 -9.20 -11.31
N PRO A 381 -10.91 -9.14 -10.80
CA PRO A 381 -11.43 -7.96 -10.15
C PRO A 381 -10.83 -7.74 -8.76
N THR A 382 -11.06 -6.56 -8.21
CA THR A 382 -10.87 -6.32 -6.78
C THR A 382 -11.96 -7.03 -5.97
N TYR A 383 -11.57 -7.79 -4.95
CA TYR A 383 -12.49 -8.54 -4.08
C TYR A 383 -12.06 -8.50 -2.62
N TYR A 384 -12.89 -8.99 -1.69
CA TYR A 384 -12.65 -8.94 -0.25
C TYR A 384 -12.66 -10.34 0.36
N ILE A 385 -11.72 -10.59 1.29
CA ILE A 385 -11.65 -11.86 2.04
C ILE A 385 -11.64 -11.60 3.54
N MET A 386 -12.19 -12.52 4.34
CA MET A 386 -12.05 -12.51 5.78
C MET A 386 -10.59 -12.68 6.19
N THR A 387 -10.15 -11.96 7.23
CA THR A 387 -8.80 -12.07 7.81
C THR A 387 -8.70 -13.19 8.86
N SER A 388 -9.81 -13.85 9.16
CA SER A 388 -9.91 -15.00 10.07
C SER A 388 -10.49 -16.22 9.36
N PRO A 389 -10.15 -17.45 9.79
CA PRO A 389 -10.72 -18.66 9.21
C PRO A 389 -12.25 -18.63 9.15
N PRO A 390 -12.85 -19.10 8.05
CA PRO A 390 -12.28 -19.87 6.96
C PRO A 390 -11.67 -19.07 5.82
N TYR A 391 -11.30 -17.80 5.96
CA TYR A 391 -10.70 -16.93 4.94
C TYR A 391 -11.52 -16.84 3.64
N GLN A 392 -12.82 -16.81 3.80
CA GLN A 392 -13.76 -16.81 2.68
C GLN A 392 -13.88 -15.42 2.06
N ILE A 393 -14.29 -15.41 0.79
CA ILE A 393 -14.67 -14.19 0.08
C ILE A 393 -15.96 -13.64 0.69
N VAL A 394 -15.98 -12.33 0.90
CA VAL A 394 -17.09 -11.63 1.58
C VAL A 394 -17.42 -10.33 0.84
N PRO A 395 -18.64 -9.79 1.03
CA PRO A 395 -19.01 -8.49 0.51
C PRO A 395 -18.04 -7.39 0.94
N ARG A 396 -17.88 -6.39 0.08
CA ARG A 396 -17.15 -5.17 0.40
C ARG A 396 -17.71 -4.53 1.67
N GLY A 397 -16.82 -4.08 2.58
CA GLY A 397 -17.22 -3.45 3.84
C GLY A 397 -17.55 -4.42 4.97
N THR A 398 -17.44 -5.74 4.77
CA THR A 398 -17.56 -6.70 5.87
C THR A 398 -16.44 -6.44 6.88
N GLY A 399 -16.82 -6.23 8.16
CA GLY A 399 -15.84 -6.05 9.25
C GLY A 399 -14.92 -7.25 9.39
N GLY A 400 -13.62 -7.02 9.61
CA GLY A 400 -12.62 -8.08 9.68
C GLY A 400 -12.24 -8.67 8.30
N SER A 401 -12.54 -7.96 7.21
CA SER A 401 -12.10 -8.32 5.87
C SER A 401 -10.95 -7.45 5.39
N ARG A 402 -10.24 -7.94 4.38
CA ARG A 402 -9.24 -7.16 3.62
C ARG A 402 -9.55 -7.19 2.14
N GLU A 403 -9.13 -6.12 1.45
CA GLU A 403 -9.19 -6.00 0.01
C GLU A 403 -8.05 -6.77 -0.66
N ILE A 404 -8.37 -7.45 -1.75
CA ILE A 404 -7.43 -8.08 -2.67
C ILE A 404 -7.58 -7.39 -4.03
N ASP A 405 -6.51 -6.82 -4.52
CA ASP A 405 -6.41 -6.28 -5.87
C ASP A 405 -6.09 -7.43 -6.83
N GLY A 406 -7.12 -8.05 -7.44
CA GLY A 406 -6.94 -9.22 -8.29
C GLY A 406 -6.07 -8.96 -9.50
N GLY A 407 -6.16 -7.78 -10.11
CA GLY A 407 -5.35 -7.40 -11.27
C GLY A 407 -3.86 -7.17 -10.95
N GLY A 408 -3.50 -7.01 -9.67
CA GLY A 408 -2.14 -6.90 -9.16
C GLY A 408 -1.73 -8.08 -8.25
N ASP A 409 -2.55 -9.14 -8.18
CA ASP A 409 -2.33 -10.29 -7.30
C ASP A 409 -1.31 -11.30 -7.87
N TYR A 410 -0.96 -12.31 -7.08
CA TYR A 410 -0.03 -13.39 -7.46
C TYR A 410 -0.47 -14.09 -8.75
N ILE A 411 0.48 -14.26 -9.66
CA ILE A 411 0.24 -15.01 -10.93
C ILE A 411 -0.26 -16.42 -10.63
N GLU A 412 0.24 -17.06 -9.58
CA GLU A 412 -0.14 -18.40 -9.16
C GLU A 412 -1.61 -18.46 -8.71
N ARG A 413 -2.07 -17.49 -7.90
CA ARG A 413 -3.46 -17.43 -7.47
C ARG A 413 -4.40 -17.19 -8.64
N ASN A 414 -4.07 -16.24 -9.50
CA ASN A 414 -4.82 -15.97 -10.73
C ASN A 414 -4.76 -17.15 -11.70
N GLY A 415 -3.65 -17.87 -11.77
CA GLY A 415 -3.53 -19.12 -12.52
C GLY A 415 -4.46 -20.23 -12.00
N LEU A 416 -4.57 -20.39 -10.68
CA LEU A 416 -5.49 -21.36 -10.06
C LEU A 416 -6.96 -20.95 -10.25
N ASN A 417 -7.28 -19.67 -10.30
CA ASN A 417 -8.61 -19.19 -10.72
C ASN A 417 -8.93 -19.65 -12.14
N LEU A 418 -7.97 -19.50 -13.06
CA LEU A 418 -8.13 -19.94 -14.43
C LEU A 418 -8.24 -21.47 -14.55
N VAL A 419 -7.53 -22.25 -13.72
CA VAL A 419 -7.71 -23.70 -13.66
C VAL A 419 -9.17 -24.05 -13.38
N SER A 420 -9.77 -23.45 -12.36
CA SER A 420 -11.18 -23.67 -12.01
C SER A 420 -12.12 -23.27 -13.15
N LEU A 421 -11.86 -22.15 -13.83
CA LEU A 421 -12.65 -21.72 -14.98
C LEU A 421 -12.52 -22.71 -16.16
N ILE A 422 -11.32 -23.18 -16.49
CA ILE A 422 -11.11 -24.18 -17.55
C ILE A 422 -11.88 -25.46 -17.24
N GLN A 423 -11.86 -25.95 -16.02
CA GLN A 423 -12.62 -27.13 -15.62
C GLN A 423 -14.13 -26.89 -15.75
N LYS A 424 -14.64 -25.74 -15.34
CA LYS A 424 -16.04 -25.34 -15.49
C LYS A 424 -16.46 -25.29 -16.96
N ILE A 425 -15.67 -24.67 -17.82
CA ILE A 425 -15.93 -24.59 -19.27
C ILE A 425 -15.92 -25.99 -19.92
N ASN A 426 -14.96 -26.83 -19.58
CA ASN A 426 -14.89 -28.21 -20.09
C ASN A 426 -16.12 -29.01 -19.68
N THR A 427 -16.62 -28.83 -18.47
CA THR A 427 -17.87 -29.47 -18.02
C THR A 427 -19.07 -28.97 -18.81
N GLU A 428 -19.14 -27.65 -19.06
CA GLU A 428 -20.21 -27.07 -19.88
C GLU A 428 -20.18 -27.56 -21.32
N LEU A 429 -19.00 -27.65 -21.95
CA LEU A 429 -18.85 -28.24 -23.29
C LEU A 429 -19.33 -29.67 -23.33
N THR A 430 -18.98 -30.50 -22.35
CA THR A 430 -19.44 -31.88 -22.24
C THR A 430 -20.96 -31.94 -22.13
N THR A 431 -21.54 -31.11 -21.25
CA THR A 431 -23.01 -31.02 -21.09
C THR A 431 -23.71 -30.60 -22.38
N ASN A 432 -23.08 -29.72 -23.15
CA ASN A 432 -23.59 -29.23 -24.42
C ASN A 432 -23.28 -30.17 -25.59
N SER A 433 -22.68 -31.34 -25.35
CA SER A 433 -22.25 -32.32 -26.37
C SER A 433 -21.30 -31.73 -27.42
N SER A 434 -20.48 -30.76 -27.01
CA SER A 434 -19.44 -30.20 -27.87
C SER A 434 -18.13 -30.99 -27.75
N THR A 435 -17.49 -31.26 -28.87
CA THR A 435 -16.16 -31.88 -28.98
C THR A 435 -15.05 -30.87 -29.24
N GLU A 436 -15.38 -29.59 -29.31
CA GLU A 436 -14.43 -28.52 -29.57
C GLU A 436 -13.49 -28.33 -28.37
N LYS A 437 -12.23 -28.01 -28.69
CA LYS A 437 -11.21 -27.78 -27.72
C LYS A 437 -11.00 -26.29 -27.52
N LEU A 438 -10.50 -25.90 -26.32
CA LEU A 438 -10.27 -24.53 -25.95
C LEU A 438 -9.17 -23.87 -26.79
N VAL A 439 -9.34 -22.57 -27.01
CA VAL A 439 -8.28 -21.63 -27.37
C VAL A 439 -8.11 -20.69 -26.20
N ILE A 440 -6.87 -20.45 -25.76
CA ILE A 440 -6.54 -19.54 -24.66
C ILE A 440 -5.60 -18.48 -25.19
N VAL A 441 -5.94 -17.20 -24.96
CA VAL A 441 -5.16 -16.05 -25.36
C VAL A 441 -4.85 -15.23 -24.10
N GLY A 442 -3.57 -15.01 -23.85
CA GLY A 442 -3.08 -14.22 -22.70
C GLY A 442 -2.12 -13.13 -23.14
N PRO A 443 -2.55 -11.87 -23.18
CA PRO A 443 -1.65 -10.73 -23.31
C PRO A 443 -0.97 -10.40 -21.98
N SER A 444 0.31 -9.93 -22.04
CA SER A 444 1.06 -9.45 -20.88
C SER A 444 1.05 -10.47 -19.73
N MET A 445 0.65 -10.06 -18.51
CA MET A 445 0.50 -10.94 -17.36
C MET A 445 -0.50 -12.08 -17.60
N GLY A 446 -1.54 -11.88 -18.46
CA GLY A 446 -2.48 -12.92 -18.84
C GLY A 446 -1.82 -14.14 -19.50
N GLY A 447 -0.71 -13.93 -20.23
CA GLY A 447 0.09 -15.02 -20.77
C GLY A 447 0.85 -15.80 -19.69
N GLN A 448 1.33 -15.14 -18.64
CA GLN A 448 1.97 -15.80 -17.50
C GLN A 448 0.94 -16.58 -16.67
N ILE A 449 -0.22 -15.98 -16.40
CA ILE A 449 -1.35 -16.62 -15.71
C ILE A 449 -1.77 -17.91 -16.45
N SER A 450 -1.99 -17.80 -17.76
CA SER A 450 -2.42 -18.96 -18.57
C SER A 450 -1.34 -20.03 -18.67
N ARG A 451 -0.07 -19.65 -18.78
CA ARG A 451 1.07 -20.60 -18.74
C ARG A 451 1.10 -21.36 -17.43
N TYR A 452 0.97 -20.65 -16.30
CA TYR A 452 0.94 -21.29 -14.99
C TYR A 452 -0.23 -22.25 -14.86
N ALA A 453 -1.43 -21.84 -15.26
CA ALA A 453 -2.63 -22.65 -15.21
C ALA A 453 -2.47 -23.96 -16.01
N LEU A 454 -2.04 -23.87 -17.27
CA LEU A 454 -1.83 -25.04 -18.12
C LEU A 454 -0.76 -25.98 -17.58
N ALA A 455 0.40 -25.44 -17.16
CA ALA A 455 1.47 -26.23 -16.57
C ALA A 455 1.06 -26.89 -15.24
N TYR A 456 0.27 -26.19 -14.42
CA TYR A 456 -0.30 -26.75 -13.20
C TYR A 456 -1.24 -27.91 -13.49
N MET A 457 -2.13 -27.77 -14.50
CA MET A 457 -3.06 -28.82 -14.90
C MET A 457 -2.32 -30.04 -15.45
N GLU A 458 -1.33 -29.84 -16.33
CA GLU A 458 -0.47 -30.91 -16.84
C GLU A 458 0.26 -31.65 -15.72
N LYS A 459 0.92 -30.92 -14.82
CA LYS A 459 1.65 -31.49 -13.68
C LYS A 459 0.76 -32.33 -12.75
N ASN A 460 -0.50 -31.94 -12.61
CA ASN A 460 -1.46 -32.62 -11.72
C ASN A 460 -2.38 -33.60 -12.47
N ASN A 461 -2.11 -33.88 -13.75
CA ASN A 461 -2.90 -34.76 -14.59
C ASN A 461 -4.38 -34.34 -14.70
N ILE A 462 -4.64 -33.02 -14.71
CA ILE A 462 -5.98 -32.45 -14.92
C ILE A 462 -6.14 -32.11 -16.39
N PRO A 463 -7.11 -32.69 -17.09
CA PRO A 463 -7.33 -32.44 -18.54
C PRO A 463 -7.74 -30.97 -18.75
N HIS A 464 -6.95 -30.20 -19.50
CA HIS A 464 -7.29 -28.81 -19.85
C HIS A 464 -8.00 -28.69 -21.23
N ASN A 465 -7.93 -29.68 -22.07
CA ASN A 465 -8.56 -29.70 -23.42
C ASN A 465 -8.19 -28.48 -24.30
N THR A 466 -7.04 -27.88 -24.11
CA THR A 466 -6.59 -26.72 -24.89
C THR A 466 -5.88 -27.22 -26.17
N ARG A 467 -6.35 -26.77 -27.34
CA ARG A 467 -5.71 -27.04 -28.63
C ARG A 467 -4.70 -25.98 -29.06
N LEU A 468 -4.87 -24.75 -28.55
CA LEU A 468 -4.01 -23.62 -28.89
C LEU A 468 -3.92 -22.68 -27.70
N TRP A 469 -2.69 -22.36 -27.35
CA TRP A 469 -2.35 -21.31 -26.41
C TRP A 469 -1.58 -20.21 -27.13
N VAL A 470 -2.03 -18.96 -27.01
CA VAL A 470 -1.43 -17.79 -27.62
C VAL A 470 -1.01 -16.84 -26.50
N SER A 471 0.28 -16.60 -26.40
CA SER A 471 0.85 -15.61 -25.48
C SER A 471 1.26 -14.38 -26.28
N VAL A 472 0.74 -13.21 -25.91
CA VAL A 472 0.98 -11.96 -26.62
C VAL A 472 1.76 -11.02 -25.72
N ASP A 473 3.02 -10.72 -26.11
CA ASP A 473 3.89 -9.78 -25.42
C ASP A 473 3.97 -10.01 -23.90
N SER A 474 4.22 -11.27 -23.52
CA SER A 474 4.27 -11.71 -22.13
C SER A 474 5.70 -11.95 -21.67
N PRO A 475 6.09 -11.44 -20.49
CA PRO A 475 7.50 -11.48 -20.03
C PRO A 475 7.88 -12.83 -19.40
N HIS A 476 7.85 -13.93 -20.18
CA HIS A 476 8.13 -15.30 -19.68
C HIS A 476 9.56 -15.51 -19.17
N LEU A 477 10.50 -14.69 -19.58
CA LEU A 477 11.89 -14.72 -19.15
C LEU A 477 12.26 -13.47 -18.32
N GLY A 478 11.27 -12.80 -17.78
CA GLY A 478 11.39 -11.50 -17.12
C GLY A 478 11.19 -10.33 -18.08
N ALA A 479 10.98 -9.15 -17.53
CA ALA A 479 10.80 -7.92 -18.30
C ALA A 479 12.08 -7.08 -18.28
N ASN A 480 12.52 -6.61 -19.44
CA ASN A 480 13.63 -5.66 -19.52
C ASN A 480 13.10 -4.23 -19.27
N ILE A 481 12.82 -3.95 -18.00
CA ILE A 481 12.28 -2.64 -17.58
C ILE A 481 13.43 -1.64 -17.51
N PRO A 482 13.33 -0.46 -18.18
CA PRO A 482 14.35 0.58 -18.10
C PRO A 482 14.66 1.00 -16.65
N LEU A 483 15.93 1.22 -16.33
CA LEU A 483 16.38 1.61 -14.97
C LEU A 483 15.62 2.83 -14.43
N GLY A 484 15.26 3.79 -15.29
CA GLY A 484 14.45 4.94 -14.90
C GLY A 484 13.06 4.54 -14.41
N ALA A 485 12.40 3.61 -15.09
CA ALA A 485 11.09 3.07 -14.69
C ALA A 485 11.21 2.21 -13.41
N GLN A 486 12.29 1.44 -13.26
CA GLN A 486 12.57 0.71 -12.01
C GLN A 486 12.80 1.68 -10.84
N ALA A 487 13.53 2.77 -11.06
CA ALA A 487 13.74 3.82 -10.07
C ALA A 487 12.43 4.56 -9.75
N GLU A 488 11.57 4.79 -10.74
CA GLU A 488 10.25 5.37 -10.57
C GLU A 488 9.32 4.42 -9.82
N ILE A 489 9.36 3.12 -10.10
CA ILE A 489 8.66 2.10 -9.31
C ILE A 489 9.24 2.04 -7.89
N ASN A 490 10.55 2.17 -7.69
CA ASN A 490 11.14 2.26 -6.36
C ASN A 490 10.81 3.57 -5.64
N LEU A 491 10.67 4.67 -6.35
CA LEU A 491 10.18 5.94 -5.84
C LEU A 491 8.66 5.88 -5.59
N LEU A 492 7.90 5.27 -6.48
CA LEU A 492 6.49 4.93 -6.31
C LEU A 492 6.33 3.84 -5.24
N LYS A 493 7.25 2.89 -5.13
CA LYS A 493 7.37 1.96 -4.00
C LYS A 493 7.63 2.74 -2.71
N ALA A 494 8.51 3.71 -2.68
CA ALA A 494 8.66 4.65 -1.58
C ALA A 494 7.40 5.53 -1.39
N ALA A 495 6.65 5.87 -2.41
CA ALA A 495 5.43 6.69 -2.40
C ALA A 495 4.13 5.86 -2.32
N MET A 496 4.03 4.66 -2.91
CA MET A 496 2.98 3.62 -2.73
C MET A 496 3.20 2.77 -1.49
N ILE A 497 4.40 2.75 -0.96
CA ILE A 497 4.74 2.48 0.43
C ILE A 497 3.93 3.42 1.32
N LYS A 498 3.40 4.50 0.83
CA LYS A 498 2.35 5.28 1.47
C LYS A 498 1.02 4.54 1.63
N GLN A 499 0.72 3.54 0.84
CA GLN A 499 -0.50 2.73 0.97
C GLN A 499 -0.29 1.23 1.22
N LYS A 500 0.89 0.65 0.88
CA LYS A 500 1.19 -0.78 1.05
C LYS A 500 2.66 -1.01 1.42
N ILE A 501 3.16 -0.33 2.45
CA ILE A 501 4.58 -0.34 2.83
C ILE A 501 5.13 -1.70 3.22
N PHE A 502 4.29 -2.66 3.41
CA PHE A 502 4.69 -3.92 3.98
C PHE A 502 4.83 -5.10 3.01
N MET A 503 4.54 -4.93 1.72
CA MET A 503 4.59 -6.08 0.82
C MET A 503 5.84 -6.19 -0.07
N ILE A 504 6.86 -5.36 0.10
CA ILE A 504 8.01 -5.40 -0.82
C ILE A 504 9.39 -5.36 -0.14
N SER A 505 9.52 -5.81 1.11
CA SER A 505 10.84 -5.97 1.73
C SER A 505 11.62 -7.20 1.22
N ASN A 506 11.06 -8.02 0.34
CA ASN A 506 11.68 -9.28 -0.12
C ASN A 506 12.00 -9.32 -1.63
N TRP A 507 12.19 -8.16 -2.29
CA TRP A 507 12.63 -8.14 -3.69
C TRP A 507 14.15 -8.00 -3.87
N ASP A 508 14.91 -8.00 -2.77
CA ASP A 508 16.38 -7.92 -2.75
C ASP A 508 17.03 -9.23 -2.24
N GLN A 509 16.40 -10.40 -2.46
CA GLN A 509 17.06 -11.71 -2.32
C GLN A 509 16.91 -12.54 -3.59
#